data_fda02a687d18156fc89f78688483c200
#
_entry.id   fda02a687d18156fc89f78688483c200
#
_cell.length_a   1.000
_cell.length_b   1.000
_cell.length_c   1.000
_cell.angle_alpha   90.00
_cell.angle_beta   90.00
_cell.angle_gamma   90.00
#
_symmetry.space_group_name_H-M   'P 1'
#
loop_
_entity.id
_entity.type
_entity.pdbx_description
1 polymer ?
#
loop_
_entity_poly.entity_id
_entity_poly.type
_entity_poly.pdbx_seq_one_letter_code
_entity_poly.pdbx_strand_id
1 'polypeptide(L)'
;TFLPLILECQNSYNLSLLGTYDWNSTEGNDIWGWVDPADESEYALVGLVNGFSCVNVTNPSNPVEEFFISDLSSTWRDVKTWGNYAYVTTEANAGLLIVDLNDMTGNTYWNIFQFNNPSTGQSTSFTASHNLYIDENGICYIFGASSNNGSNPADGAIFLDVAANPTNPHYLGAWNDEYIHDGMVRGDTLYAGCIYTGNLYVIDVSDKNNPATIGMHPTPNAFTHNAWVSDDGNYVFTTDETSDAYIGAYDISDVTNIQEVDRIQSNPGSNSIPHNTHVDGNFIVTSWYRDGTTVHDVSNPHNMVQVAYYD
;
A
#
# COMPACT_ATOMS: atom_id res chain seq x y z
N THR A 1 -39.75 -4.25 27.11
CA THR A 1 -38.34 -4.64 27.09
C THR A 1 -37.61 -3.58 26.30
N PHE A 2 -36.95 -2.63 27.02
CA PHE A 2 -36.04 -1.66 26.41
C PHE A 2 -34.73 -2.40 26.16
N LEU A 3 -34.33 -2.59 24.89
CA LEU A 3 -32.97 -2.86 24.55
C LEU A 3 -32.16 -1.59 24.84
N PRO A 4 -31.08 -1.63 25.59
CA PRO A 4 -30.19 -0.50 25.70
C PRO A 4 -29.57 -0.27 24.30
N LEU A 5 -29.76 0.93 23.72
CA LEU A 5 -28.87 1.42 22.71
C LEU A 5 -27.48 1.51 23.39
N ILE A 6 -26.58 0.62 23.03
CA ILE A 6 -25.16 0.82 23.28
C ILE A 6 -24.78 1.90 22.26
N LEU A 7 -24.76 3.16 22.69
CA LEU A 7 -23.99 4.18 22.00
C LEU A 7 -22.52 3.77 22.21
N GLU A 8 -21.93 3.14 21.20
CA GLU A 8 -20.48 3.15 21.08
C GLU A 8 -20.07 4.62 20.97
N CYS A 9 -19.34 5.10 21.95
CA CYS A 9 -18.82 6.45 21.94
C CYS A 9 -17.65 6.45 20.94
N GLN A 10 -17.95 6.71 19.67
CA GLN A 10 -16.90 6.93 18.68
C GLN A 10 -16.08 8.13 19.10
N ASN A 11 -14.80 7.92 19.28
CA ASN A 11 -13.88 8.93 19.70
C ASN A 11 -13.32 9.61 18.44
N SER A 12 -13.64 10.87 18.21
CA SER A 12 -13.16 11.60 17.03
C SER A 12 -12.81 13.04 17.34
N TYR A 13 -11.83 13.57 16.62
CA TYR A 13 -11.44 14.97 16.66
C TYR A 13 -11.09 15.44 15.24
N ASN A 14 -11.74 16.51 14.80
CA ASN A 14 -11.59 17.08 13.46
C ASN A 14 -11.88 16.14 12.28
N LEU A 15 -12.36 14.92 12.52
CA LEU A 15 -12.90 14.00 11.52
C LEU A 15 -14.35 13.66 11.84
N SER A 16 -15.13 13.41 10.81
CA SER A 16 -16.52 12.96 10.93
C SER A 16 -16.83 11.87 9.91
N LEU A 17 -17.52 10.83 10.36
CA LEU A 17 -17.99 9.76 9.48
C LEU A 17 -19.06 10.31 8.53
N LEU A 18 -18.89 10.10 7.23
CA LEU A 18 -19.88 10.48 6.22
C LEU A 18 -20.79 9.31 5.85
N GLY A 19 -20.27 8.09 5.81
CA GLY A 19 -21.02 6.88 5.51
C GLY A 19 -20.17 5.64 5.74
N THR A 20 -20.82 4.48 5.68
CA THR A 20 -20.18 3.17 5.81
C THR A 20 -20.74 2.22 4.77
N TYR A 21 -19.91 1.28 4.32
CA TYR A 21 -20.32 0.08 3.60
C TYR A 21 -19.76 -1.15 4.34
N ASP A 22 -20.62 -2.14 4.59
CA ASP A 22 -20.27 -3.35 5.34
C ASP A 22 -20.62 -4.59 4.52
N TRP A 23 -19.64 -5.46 4.30
CA TRP A 23 -19.82 -6.72 3.56
C TRP A 23 -20.43 -7.85 4.40
N ASN A 24 -20.78 -7.63 5.67
CA ASN A 24 -21.47 -8.53 6.62
C ASN A 24 -20.87 -9.94 6.80
N SER A 25 -20.02 -10.43 5.91
CA SER A 25 -19.53 -11.81 5.91
C SER A 25 -18.03 -11.96 5.65
N THR A 26 -17.32 -10.86 5.48
CA THR A 26 -15.88 -10.85 5.21
C THR A 26 -15.24 -9.58 5.80
N GLU A 27 -13.94 -9.61 5.96
CA GLU A 27 -13.15 -8.49 6.49
C GLU A 27 -12.37 -7.83 5.34
N GLY A 28 -12.21 -6.50 5.41
CA GLY A 28 -11.34 -5.72 4.54
C GLY A 28 -9.91 -5.73 5.06
N ASN A 29 -8.94 -5.56 4.16
CA ASN A 29 -7.53 -5.52 4.54
C ASN A 29 -6.78 -4.33 3.94
N ASP A 30 -7.04 -3.95 2.68
CA ASP A 30 -6.45 -2.78 2.07
C ASP A 30 -7.48 -2.02 1.23
N ILE A 31 -7.21 -0.74 0.98
CA ILE A 31 -8.08 0.15 0.21
C ILE A 31 -7.25 1.10 -0.66
N TRP A 32 -7.69 1.31 -1.89
CA TRP A 32 -7.17 2.32 -2.79
C TRP A 32 -8.29 3.15 -3.41
N GLY A 33 -8.00 4.42 -3.73
CA GLY A 33 -8.94 5.30 -4.42
C GLY A 33 -8.77 5.26 -5.93
N TRP A 34 -9.87 5.32 -6.69
CA TRP A 34 -9.85 5.55 -8.12
C TRP A 34 -10.98 6.52 -8.52
N VAL A 35 -10.64 7.44 -9.41
CA VAL A 35 -11.64 8.37 -10.00
C VAL A 35 -11.79 8.01 -11.46
N ASP A 36 -13.02 7.76 -11.91
CA ASP A 36 -13.30 7.49 -13.32
C ASP A 36 -13.03 8.76 -14.14
N PRO A 37 -12.09 8.73 -15.10
CA PRO A 37 -11.80 9.89 -15.91
C PRO A 37 -12.92 10.27 -16.89
N ALA A 38 -13.94 9.41 -17.07
CA ALA A 38 -15.03 9.64 -17.99
C ALA A 38 -16.13 10.53 -17.39
N ASP A 39 -16.43 10.40 -16.09
CA ASP A 39 -17.55 11.09 -15.43
C ASP A 39 -17.23 11.63 -14.04
N GLU A 40 -15.97 11.51 -13.60
CA GLU A 40 -15.45 11.95 -12.29
C GLU A 40 -16.09 11.22 -11.10
N SER A 41 -16.71 10.06 -11.32
CA SER A 41 -17.20 9.21 -10.23
C SER A 41 -16.04 8.67 -9.40
N GLU A 42 -16.20 8.64 -8.08
CA GLU A 42 -15.19 8.23 -7.11
C GLU A 42 -15.46 6.81 -6.61
N TYR A 43 -14.42 5.99 -6.56
CA TYR A 43 -14.51 4.60 -6.15
C TYR A 43 -13.48 4.25 -5.07
N ALA A 44 -13.92 3.49 -4.07
CA ALA A 44 -13.07 2.76 -3.16
C ALA A 44 -12.87 1.33 -3.70
N LEU A 45 -11.63 0.98 -3.97
CA LEU A 45 -11.20 -0.34 -4.41
C LEU A 45 -10.67 -1.10 -3.19
N VAL A 46 -11.35 -2.17 -2.79
CA VAL A 46 -11.12 -2.79 -1.48
C VAL A 46 -10.70 -4.25 -1.63
N GLY A 47 -9.55 -4.58 -1.07
CA GLY A 47 -9.11 -5.95 -0.85
C GLY A 47 -9.90 -6.57 0.31
N LEU A 48 -10.53 -7.73 0.08
CA LEU A 48 -11.29 -8.48 1.07
C LEU A 48 -10.68 -9.86 1.26
N VAL A 49 -10.92 -10.49 2.42
CA VAL A 49 -10.43 -11.86 2.69
C VAL A 49 -10.84 -12.84 1.58
N ASN A 50 -12.00 -12.70 0.99
CA ASN A 50 -12.56 -13.60 -0.02
C ASN A 50 -12.58 -13.05 -1.45
N GLY A 51 -11.92 -11.89 -1.70
CA GLY A 51 -11.88 -11.33 -3.05
C GLY A 51 -11.56 -9.83 -3.11
N PHE A 52 -12.09 -9.17 -4.12
CA PHE A 52 -11.92 -7.75 -4.41
C PHE A 52 -13.27 -7.10 -4.65
N SER A 53 -13.49 -5.92 -4.07
CA SER A 53 -14.74 -5.16 -4.21
C SER A 53 -14.47 -3.76 -4.75
N CYS A 54 -15.33 -3.28 -5.64
CA CYS A 54 -15.38 -1.91 -6.13
C CYS A 54 -16.63 -1.23 -5.59
N VAL A 55 -16.44 -0.18 -4.79
CA VAL A 55 -17.52 0.54 -4.12
C VAL A 55 -17.55 1.99 -4.63
N ASN A 56 -18.67 2.40 -5.19
CA ASN A 56 -18.91 3.81 -5.56
C ASN A 56 -19.12 4.65 -4.30
N VAL A 57 -18.26 5.63 -4.12
CA VAL A 57 -18.25 6.57 -2.98
C VAL A 57 -18.48 8.02 -3.41
N THR A 58 -18.86 8.27 -4.66
CA THR A 58 -19.21 9.60 -5.20
C THR A 58 -20.22 10.32 -4.31
N ASN A 59 -21.19 9.57 -3.75
CA ASN A 59 -22.00 10.04 -2.64
C ASN A 59 -21.55 9.35 -1.35
N PRO A 60 -20.65 9.94 -0.57
CA PRO A 60 -20.06 9.28 0.60
C PRO A 60 -21.08 8.96 1.70
N SER A 61 -22.26 9.60 1.69
CA SER A 61 -23.35 9.26 2.64
C SER A 61 -24.17 8.03 2.24
N ASN A 62 -23.92 7.47 1.06
CA ASN A 62 -24.60 6.27 0.56
C ASN A 62 -23.66 5.50 -0.38
N PRO A 63 -22.59 4.88 0.15
CA PRO A 63 -21.69 4.03 -0.65
C PRO A 63 -22.45 2.84 -1.25
N VAL A 64 -22.13 2.45 -2.48
CA VAL A 64 -22.78 1.36 -3.20
C VAL A 64 -21.73 0.43 -3.82
N GLU A 65 -21.76 -0.87 -3.52
CA GLU A 65 -20.93 -1.85 -4.22
C GLU A 65 -21.40 -1.98 -5.67
N GLU A 66 -20.53 -1.70 -6.62
CA GLU A 66 -20.80 -1.88 -8.05
C GLU A 66 -20.61 -3.35 -8.43
N PHE A 67 -19.49 -3.95 -7.97
CA PHE A 67 -19.22 -5.36 -8.20
C PHE A 67 -18.27 -5.94 -7.15
N PHE A 68 -18.30 -7.26 -7.06
CA PHE A 68 -17.40 -8.08 -6.27
C PHE A 68 -16.83 -9.23 -7.13
N ILE A 69 -15.50 -9.41 -7.07
CA ILE A 69 -14.79 -10.52 -7.71
C ILE A 69 -14.31 -11.46 -6.61
N SER A 70 -14.83 -12.71 -6.59
CA SER A 70 -14.40 -13.72 -5.62
C SER A 70 -13.04 -14.29 -5.98
N ASP A 71 -12.22 -14.54 -4.96
CA ASP A 71 -10.88 -15.09 -5.11
C ASP A 71 -10.55 -16.06 -3.97
N LEU A 72 -9.37 -16.70 -4.01
CA LEU A 72 -8.86 -17.55 -2.94
C LEU A 72 -8.74 -16.75 -1.64
N SER A 73 -9.09 -17.37 -0.51
CA SER A 73 -9.04 -16.71 0.79
C SER A 73 -7.62 -16.31 1.15
N SER A 74 -7.45 -15.03 1.50
CA SER A 74 -6.21 -14.44 1.98
C SER A 74 -6.50 -13.33 2.97
N THR A 75 -5.79 -13.26 4.08
CA THR A 75 -5.88 -12.15 5.02
C THR A 75 -5.30 -10.88 4.41
N TRP A 76 -4.32 -10.99 3.50
CA TRP A 76 -3.60 -9.87 2.93
C TRP A 76 -3.81 -9.75 1.42
N ARG A 77 -4.24 -8.57 1.01
CA ARG A 77 -4.31 -8.08 -0.36
C ARG A 77 -3.91 -6.62 -0.37
N ASP A 78 -3.27 -6.18 -1.41
CA ASP A 78 -3.00 -4.76 -1.65
C ASP A 78 -3.53 -4.37 -3.03
N VAL A 79 -3.91 -3.10 -3.20
CA VAL A 79 -4.57 -2.61 -4.41
C VAL A 79 -3.92 -1.30 -4.86
N LYS A 80 -3.53 -1.20 -6.14
CA LYS A 80 -3.14 0.05 -6.79
C LYS A 80 -3.74 0.12 -8.19
N THR A 81 -3.71 1.30 -8.80
CA THR A 81 -4.29 1.53 -10.13
C THR A 81 -3.29 2.10 -11.11
N TRP A 82 -3.47 1.76 -12.41
CA TRP A 82 -2.86 2.44 -13.53
C TRP A 82 -3.90 2.67 -14.63
N GLY A 83 -4.18 3.94 -14.95
CA GLY A 83 -5.29 4.28 -15.84
C GLY A 83 -6.62 3.68 -15.36
N ASN A 84 -7.25 2.91 -16.21
CA ASN A 84 -8.54 2.25 -15.91
C ASN A 84 -8.37 0.77 -15.50
N TYR A 85 -7.22 0.41 -14.91
CA TYR A 85 -6.98 -0.94 -14.41
C TYR A 85 -6.62 -0.93 -12.94
N ALA A 86 -7.22 -1.83 -12.15
CA ALA A 86 -6.78 -2.14 -10.81
C ALA A 86 -5.88 -3.38 -10.83
N TYR A 87 -4.82 -3.34 -10.01
CA TYR A 87 -3.88 -4.43 -9.79
C TYR A 87 -3.98 -4.83 -8.33
N VAL A 88 -4.20 -6.11 -8.07
CA VAL A 88 -4.44 -6.63 -6.73
C VAL A 88 -3.49 -7.78 -6.44
N THR A 89 -2.68 -7.64 -5.40
CA THR A 89 -1.85 -8.72 -4.86
C THR A 89 -2.63 -9.59 -3.90
N THR A 90 -2.11 -10.76 -3.61
CA THR A 90 -2.63 -11.67 -2.59
C THR A 90 -1.54 -12.62 -2.10
N GLU A 91 -1.56 -12.96 -0.82
CA GLU A 91 -0.73 -14.05 -0.28
C GLU A 91 -1.31 -15.44 -0.56
N ALA A 92 -2.55 -15.52 -1.06
CA ALA A 92 -3.05 -16.75 -1.66
C ALA A 92 -2.39 -17.02 -3.02
N ASN A 93 -2.35 -18.30 -3.44
CA ASN A 93 -1.68 -18.68 -4.69
C ASN A 93 -2.57 -18.39 -5.92
N ALA A 94 -2.96 -17.12 -6.10
CA ALA A 94 -3.84 -16.65 -7.17
C ALA A 94 -3.15 -15.73 -8.20
N GLY A 95 -1.85 -15.48 -8.05
CA GLY A 95 -1.08 -14.58 -8.93
C GLY A 95 -1.43 -13.11 -8.73
N LEU A 96 -1.17 -12.29 -9.74
CA LEU A 96 -1.59 -10.88 -9.79
C LEU A 96 -2.97 -10.80 -10.47
N LEU A 97 -3.97 -10.32 -9.73
CA LEU A 97 -5.29 -10.03 -10.32
C LEU A 97 -5.24 -8.64 -10.98
N ILE A 98 -5.67 -8.56 -12.23
CA ILE A 98 -5.82 -7.32 -12.99
C ILE A 98 -7.29 -7.18 -13.36
N VAL A 99 -7.90 -6.04 -13.03
CA VAL A 99 -9.34 -5.78 -13.26
C VAL A 99 -9.50 -4.58 -14.19
N ASP A 100 -10.32 -4.72 -15.21
CA ASP A 100 -10.70 -3.61 -16.10
C ASP A 100 -11.83 -2.80 -15.45
N LEU A 101 -11.51 -1.59 -15.00
CA LEU A 101 -12.47 -0.68 -14.36
C LEU A 101 -13.40 0.04 -15.36
N ASN A 102 -13.21 -0.12 -16.68
CA ASN A 102 -14.24 0.30 -17.64
C ASN A 102 -15.45 -0.65 -17.63
N ASP A 103 -15.27 -1.87 -17.15
CA ASP A 103 -16.35 -2.85 -17.01
C ASP A 103 -16.87 -2.90 -15.57
N MET A 104 -17.79 -1.98 -15.23
CA MET A 104 -18.44 -1.91 -13.92
C MET A 104 -19.34 -3.11 -13.59
N THR A 105 -19.37 -4.15 -14.44
CA THR A 105 -19.99 -5.43 -14.09
C THR A 105 -19.03 -6.39 -13.38
N GLY A 106 -17.72 -6.08 -13.37
CA GLY A 106 -16.69 -6.91 -12.76
C GLY A 106 -16.44 -8.25 -13.47
N ASN A 107 -16.83 -8.37 -14.74
CA ASN A 107 -16.66 -9.60 -15.50
C ASN A 107 -15.35 -9.66 -16.30
N THR A 108 -14.67 -8.50 -16.44
CA THR A 108 -13.44 -8.40 -17.24
C THR A 108 -12.23 -8.28 -16.30
N TYR A 109 -11.55 -9.41 -16.08
CA TYR A 109 -10.34 -9.49 -15.26
C TYR A 109 -9.44 -10.67 -15.66
N TRP A 110 -8.19 -10.63 -15.21
CA TRP A 110 -7.15 -11.64 -15.48
C TRP A 110 -6.37 -11.97 -14.21
N ASN A 111 -6.00 -13.24 -14.01
CA ASN A 111 -5.02 -13.66 -13.03
C ASN A 111 -3.72 -14.03 -13.76
N ILE A 112 -2.66 -13.27 -13.54
CA ILE A 112 -1.38 -13.45 -14.23
C ILE A 112 -0.35 -14.02 -13.25
N PHE A 113 0.34 -15.08 -13.70
CA PHE A 113 1.33 -15.81 -12.91
C PHE A 113 2.74 -15.71 -13.50
N GLN A 114 2.85 -15.43 -14.80
CA GLN A 114 4.12 -15.35 -15.51
C GLN A 114 4.21 -14.06 -16.30
N PHE A 115 5.35 -13.39 -16.18
CA PHE A 115 5.64 -12.09 -16.77
C PHE A 115 6.89 -12.23 -17.64
N ASN A 116 6.79 -11.77 -18.90
CA ASN A 116 7.85 -11.90 -19.87
C ASN A 116 8.22 -10.52 -20.43
N ASN A 117 9.48 -10.32 -20.73
CA ASN A 117 9.93 -9.16 -21.50
C ASN A 117 10.05 -9.58 -22.98
N PRO A 118 9.20 -9.09 -23.88
CA PRO A 118 9.23 -9.49 -25.28
C PRO A 118 10.48 -9.00 -26.02
N SER A 119 11.18 -7.97 -25.50
CA SER A 119 12.37 -7.38 -26.12
C SER A 119 13.66 -8.08 -25.70
N THR A 120 13.76 -8.52 -24.43
CA THR A 120 14.98 -9.14 -23.89
C THR A 120 14.89 -10.64 -23.75
N GLY A 121 13.66 -11.20 -23.70
CA GLY A 121 13.39 -12.60 -23.42
C GLY A 121 13.52 -12.99 -21.95
N GLN A 122 13.80 -12.04 -21.06
CA GLN A 122 13.79 -12.25 -19.61
C GLN A 122 12.37 -12.51 -19.12
N SER A 123 12.26 -13.26 -18.03
CA SER A 123 10.95 -13.58 -17.44
C SER A 123 11.06 -13.84 -15.95
N THR A 124 9.93 -13.67 -15.26
CA THR A 124 9.72 -14.08 -13.87
C THR A 124 8.33 -14.70 -13.71
N SER A 125 8.12 -15.43 -12.62
CA SER A 125 6.80 -15.94 -12.26
C SER A 125 6.65 -16.01 -10.75
N PHE A 126 5.45 -15.71 -10.26
CA PHE A 126 5.07 -15.89 -8.85
C PHE A 126 3.62 -16.37 -8.75
N THR A 127 3.25 -16.92 -7.60
CA THR A 127 1.87 -17.37 -7.34
C THR A 127 1.22 -16.55 -6.22
N ALA A 128 2.02 -15.90 -5.38
CA ALA A 128 1.56 -15.03 -4.30
C ALA A 128 2.51 -13.84 -4.15
N SER A 129 2.02 -12.73 -3.62
CA SER A 129 2.79 -11.54 -3.28
C SER A 129 2.10 -10.76 -2.18
N HIS A 130 2.85 -10.00 -1.39
CA HIS A 130 2.31 -9.30 -0.24
C HIS A 130 1.73 -7.95 -0.64
N ASN A 131 2.53 -7.06 -1.24
CA ASN A 131 2.16 -5.68 -1.51
C ASN A 131 2.56 -5.25 -2.93
N LEU A 132 2.08 -4.10 -3.39
CA LEU A 132 2.52 -3.48 -4.64
C LEU A 132 2.49 -1.96 -4.57
N TYR A 133 3.30 -1.34 -5.43
CA TYR A 133 3.21 0.09 -5.74
C TYR A 133 3.27 0.31 -7.26
N ILE A 134 2.62 1.35 -7.77
CA ILE A 134 2.72 1.74 -9.18
C ILE A 134 3.16 3.19 -9.23
N ASP A 135 4.30 3.45 -9.90
CA ASP A 135 4.86 4.79 -10.02
C ASP A 135 4.18 5.63 -11.12
N GLU A 136 4.57 6.89 -11.21
CA GLU A 136 4.04 7.86 -12.16
C GLU A 136 4.33 7.54 -13.63
N ASN A 137 5.21 6.59 -13.90
CA ASN A 137 5.56 6.11 -15.24
C ASN A 137 4.83 4.82 -15.62
N GLY A 138 4.03 4.25 -14.70
CA GLY A 138 3.34 2.98 -14.89
C GLY A 138 4.27 1.79 -14.79
N ILE A 139 5.25 1.87 -13.90
CA ILE A 139 6.01 0.71 -13.47
C ILE A 139 5.40 0.22 -12.17
N CYS A 140 4.97 -1.03 -12.16
CA CYS A 140 4.43 -1.74 -11.00
C CYS A 140 5.57 -2.48 -10.29
N TYR A 141 5.73 -2.21 -9.02
CA TYR A 141 6.69 -2.85 -8.12
C TYR A 141 5.93 -3.83 -7.24
N ILE A 142 6.22 -5.12 -7.38
CA ILE A 142 5.61 -6.20 -6.58
C ILE A 142 6.56 -6.55 -5.46
N PHE A 143 6.09 -6.50 -4.21
CA PHE A 143 6.85 -6.78 -3.00
C PHE A 143 6.46 -8.12 -2.38
N GLY A 144 7.41 -8.79 -1.74
CA GLY A 144 7.19 -10.03 -1.01
C GLY A 144 6.65 -11.17 -1.89
N ALA A 145 7.12 -11.29 -3.13
CA ALA A 145 6.65 -12.33 -4.04
C ALA A 145 7.14 -13.72 -3.61
N SER A 146 6.28 -14.73 -3.76
CA SER A 146 6.57 -16.12 -3.46
C SER A 146 5.91 -17.07 -4.46
N SER A 147 6.28 -18.36 -4.40
CA SER A 147 5.72 -19.35 -5.33
C SER A 147 5.61 -20.72 -4.71
N ASN A 148 4.52 -21.41 -5.05
CA ASN A 148 4.30 -22.82 -4.72
C ASN A 148 4.49 -23.75 -5.91
N ASN A 149 4.84 -23.26 -7.10
CA ASN A 149 4.98 -24.04 -8.34
C ASN A 149 6.45 -24.41 -8.65
N GLY A 150 7.39 -24.11 -7.75
CA GLY A 150 8.81 -24.42 -7.90
C GLY A 150 9.62 -23.32 -8.60
N SER A 151 9.02 -22.17 -8.96
CA SER A 151 9.77 -20.97 -9.32
C SER A 151 10.37 -20.32 -8.05
N ASN A 152 11.37 -19.47 -8.22
CA ASN A 152 12.01 -18.73 -7.14
C ASN A 152 12.01 -17.24 -7.51
N PRO A 153 10.86 -16.54 -7.33
CA PRO A 153 10.78 -15.11 -7.60
C PRO A 153 11.64 -14.31 -6.61
N ALA A 154 11.99 -13.09 -6.99
CA ALA A 154 12.55 -12.14 -6.06
C ALA A 154 11.50 -11.76 -5.01
N ASP A 155 11.84 -11.84 -3.72
CA ASP A 155 10.98 -11.46 -2.60
C ASP A 155 11.23 -10.02 -2.09
N GLY A 156 12.21 -9.32 -2.67
CA GLY A 156 12.38 -7.88 -2.54
C GLY A 156 11.36 -7.14 -3.42
N ALA A 157 11.79 -6.70 -4.60
CA ALA A 157 10.90 -6.00 -5.55
C ALA A 157 11.04 -6.56 -6.97
N ILE A 158 9.92 -6.92 -7.60
CA ILE A 158 9.82 -7.27 -9.03
C ILE A 158 9.27 -6.06 -9.78
N PHE A 159 9.88 -5.69 -10.91
CA PHE A 159 9.48 -4.53 -11.71
C PHE A 159 8.73 -4.96 -12.96
N LEU A 160 7.50 -4.46 -13.12
CA LEU A 160 6.59 -4.80 -14.21
C LEU A 160 6.12 -3.53 -14.93
N ASP A 161 6.28 -3.45 -16.23
CA ASP A 161 5.79 -2.32 -17.05
C ASP A 161 4.31 -2.55 -17.41
N VAL A 162 3.44 -1.89 -16.64
CA VAL A 162 1.98 -1.91 -16.86
C VAL A 162 1.54 -0.85 -17.86
N ALA A 163 2.36 0.20 -18.09
CA ALA A 163 2.06 1.21 -19.11
C ALA A 163 2.19 0.64 -20.52
N ALA A 164 3.21 -0.20 -20.76
CA ALA A 164 3.40 -0.85 -22.06
C ALA A 164 2.30 -1.87 -22.39
N ASN A 165 1.84 -2.63 -21.39
CA ASN A 165 0.76 -3.59 -21.56
C ASN A 165 0.01 -3.81 -20.24
N PRO A 166 -1.12 -3.13 -20.01
CA PRO A 166 -1.85 -3.20 -18.74
C PRO A 166 -2.34 -4.60 -18.35
N THR A 167 -2.75 -5.42 -19.31
CA THR A 167 -3.35 -6.74 -19.06
C THR A 167 -2.36 -7.91 -19.12
N ASN A 168 -1.11 -7.64 -19.54
CA ASN A 168 -0.02 -8.61 -19.56
C ASN A 168 1.32 -7.88 -19.37
N PRO A 169 1.61 -7.37 -18.16
CA PRO A 169 2.75 -6.51 -17.88
C PRO A 169 4.09 -7.12 -18.27
N HIS A 170 5.00 -6.28 -18.77
CA HIS A 170 6.33 -6.73 -19.20
C HIS A 170 7.29 -6.74 -18.01
N TYR A 171 7.99 -7.85 -17.79
CA TYR A 171 9.04 -7.94 -16.78
C TYR A 171 10.24 -7.08 -17.16
N LEU A 172 10.69 -6.22 -16.24
CA LEU A 172 11.84 -5.33 -16.46
C LEU A 172 13.09 -5.74 -15.68
N GLY A 173 12.92 -6.32 -14.49
CA GLY A 173 14.00 -6.67 -13.59
C GLY A 173 13.51 -6.83 -12.16
N ALA A 174 14.45 -6.97 -11.23
CA ALA A 174 14.14 -7.09 -9.81
C ALA A 174 15.30 -6.60 -8.94
N TRP A 175 14.99 -6.13 -7.74
CA TRP A 175 15.92 -6.00 -6.63
C TRP A 175 15.63 -7.11 -5.60
N ASN A 176 16.66 -7.77 -5.06
CA ASN A 176 16.50 -8.98 -4.24
C ASN A 176 17.58 -9.14 -3.17
N ASP A 177 18.08 -8.04 -2.60
CA ASP A 177 19.06 -8.13 -1.53
C ASP A 177 18.40 -8.48 -0.19
N GLU A 178 17.15 -8.03 0.03
CA GLU A 178 16.34 -8.26 1.23
C GLU A 178 14.85 -8.40 0.87
N TYR A 179 14.08 -9.04 1.75
CA TYR A 179 12.63 -9.07 1.66
C TYR A 179 12.05 -7.66 1.87
N ILE A 180 11.23 -7.20 0.93
CA ILE A 180 10.46 -5.97 1.09
C ILE A 180 9.02 -6.33 1.46
N HIS A 181 8.55 -5.73 2.56
CA HIS A 181 7.17 -5.88 3.01
C HIS A 181 6.25 -4.90 2.30
N ASP A 182 6.56 -3.62 2.37
CA ASP A 182 5.82 -2.53 1.75
C ASP A 182 6.80 -1.43 1.29
N GLY A 183 6.38 -0.56 0.40
CA GLY A 183 7.19 0.55 -0.07
C GLY A 183 6.49 1.39 -1.13
N MET A 184 7.08 2.55 -1.41
CA MET A 184 6.62 3.41 -2.49
C MET A 184 7.78 3.86 -3.36
N VAL A 185 7.48 4.25 -4.59
CA VAL A 185 8.46 4.75 -5.54
C VAL A 185 8.06 6.15 -5.99
N ARG A 186 9.04 7.03 -6.03
CA ARG A 186 8.88 8.35 -6.64
C ARG A 186 10.12 8.68 -7.47
N GLY A 187 9.91 9.08 -8.71
CA GLY A 187 10.99 9.17 -9.68
C GLY A 187 11.66 7.81 -9.87
N ASP A 188 12.97 7.78 -9.81
CA ASP A 188 13.75 6.54 -9.92
C ASP A 188 14.23 6.02 -8.54
N THR A 189 13.50 6.32 -7.45
CA THR A 189 13.88 5.94 -6.09
C THR A 189 12.76 5.16 -5.41
N LEU A 190 13.08 3.94 -4.95
CA LEU A 190 12.23 3.10 -4.12
C LEU A 190 12.59 3.30 -2.65
N TYR A 191 11.59 3.61 -1.83
CA TYR A 191 11.64 3.68 -0.37
C TYR A 191 10.94 2.44 0.18
N ALA A 192 11.68 1.56 0.84
CA ALA A 192 11.20 0.23 1.17
C ALA A 192 11.27 -0.07 2.67
N GLY A 193 10.18 -0.62 3.20
CA GLY A 193 10.10 -1.19 4.54
C GLY A 193 10.52 -2.66 4.53
N CYS A 194 11.61 -2.99 5.25
CA CYS A 194 12.14 -4.33 5.33
C CYS A 194 11.99 -4.86 6.76
N ILE A 195 10.88 -5.55 7.03
CA ILE A 195 10.48 -5.97 8.40
C ILE A 195 11.48 -6.91 9.06
N TYR A 196 12.16 -7.78 8.30
CA TYR A 196 13.08 -8.77 8.88
C TYR A 196 14.42 -8.17 9.31
N THR A 197 14.85 -7.09 8.66
CA THR A 197 16.06 -6.35 9.06
C THR A 197 15.74 -5.16 9.95
N GLY A 198 14.47 -4.71 9.99
CA GLY A 198 14.02 -3.55 10.75
C GLY A 198 14.59 -2.24 10.23
N ASN A 199 14.76 -2.13 8.90
CA ASN A 199 15.35 -0.97 8.26
C ASN A 199 14.45 -0.39 7.16
N LEU A 200 14.49 0.94 7.06
CA LEU A 200 14.17 1.67 5.83
C LEU A 200 15.33 1.49 4.85
N TYR A 201 15.05 1.04 3.63
CA TYR A 201 15.98 1.04 2.51
C TYR A 201 15.60 2.12 1.50
N VAL A 202 16.61 2.78 0.95
CA VAL A 202 16.50 3.70 -0.20
C VAL A 202 17.27 3.10 -1.35
N ILE A 203 16.59 2.82 -2.45
CA ILE A 203 17.10 2.02 -3.57
C ILE A 203 16.95 2.82 -4.85
N ASP A 204 18.07 3.03 -5.57
CA ASP A 204 18.06 3.56 -6.93
C ASP A 204 17.55 2.47 -7.88
N VAL A 205 16.45 2.74 -8.55
CA VAL A 205 15.79 1.87 -9.51
C VAL A 205 15.78 2.46 -10.94
N SER A 206 16.62 3.44 -11.22
CA SER A 206 16.74 4.08 -12.54
C SER A 206 17.13 3.07 -13.62
N ASP A 207 18.07 2.17 -13.32
CA ASP A 207 18.35 0.99 -14.16
C ASP A 207 17.63 -0.24 -13.58
N LYS A 208 16.51 -0.60 -14.16
CA LYS A 208 15.68 -1.75 -13.72
C LYS A 208 16.43 -3.11 -13.80
N ASN A 209 17.56 -3.18 -14.56
CA ASN A 209 18.39 -4.38 -14.62
C ASN A 209 19.49 -4.41 -13.53
N ASN A 210 19.85 -3.25 -12.97
CA ASN A 210 20.91 -3.12 -11.96
C ASN A 210 20.48 -2.15 -10.85
N PRO A 211 19.36 -2.39 -10.15
CA PRO A 211 18.96 -1.56 -9.03
C PRO A 211 20.01 -1.63 -7.91
N ALA A 212 20.19 -0.54 -7.18
CA ALA A 212 21.24 -0.45 -6.16
C ALA A 212 20.75 0.23 -4.88
N THR A 213 21.06 -0.35 -3.73
CA THR A 213 20.85 0.31 -2.43
C THR A 213 21.77 1.52 -2.32
N ILE A 214 21.20 2.71 -2.09
CA ILE A 214 21.91 3.98 -1.96
C ILE A 214 21.85 4.55 -0.54
N GLY A 215 20.94 4.05 0.29
CA GLY A 215 20.81 4.45 1.70
C GLY A 215 20.06 3.41 2.51
N MET A 216 20.27 3.44 3.83
CA MET A 216 19.59 2.56 4.78
C MET A 216 19.61 3.20 6.17
N HIS A 217 18.53 3.03 6.93
CA HIS A 217 18.44 3.49 8.32
C HIS A 217 17.56 2.54 9.15
N PRO A 218 17.98 2.14 10.38
CA PRO A 218 17.13 1.35 11.26
C PRO A 218 15.95 2.18 11.77
N THR A 219 14.78 1.54 11.94
CA THR A 219 13.61 2.19 12.53
C THR A 219 13.51 1.91 14.04
N PRO A 220 12.75 2.73 14.81
CA PRO A 220 12.77 2.71 16.27
C PRO A 220 12.45 1.37 16.91
N ASN A 221 11.52 0.61 16.32
CA ASN A 221 11.06 -0.68 16.83
C ASN A 221 11.57 -1.87 16.00
N ALA A 222 12.42 -1.61 14.99
CA ALA A 222 13.05 -2.61 14.13
C ALA A 222 12.03 -3.58 13.49
N PHE A 223 10.90 -3.04 13.03
CA PHE A 223 9.86 -3.76 12.29
C PHE A 223 9.27 -2.86 11.20
N THR A 224 10.15 -2.34 10.33
CA THR A 224 9.81 -1.36 9.30
C THR A 224 8.79 -1.94 8.32
N HIS A 225 7.53 -1.53 8.49
CA HIS A 225 6.41 -2.07 7.74
C HIS A 225 6.20 -1.29 6.45
N ASN A 226 5.95 0.02 6.56
CA ASN A 226 5.60 0.90 5.45
C ASN A 226 6.59 2.08 5.38
N ALA A 227 6.78 2.64 4.21
CA ALA A 227 7.58 3.84 3.97
C ALA A 227 6.91 4.72 2.92
N TRP A 228 6.80 6.04 3.20
CA TRP A 228 6.22 7.00 2.27
C TRP A 228 6.99 8.30 2.24
N VAL A 229 7.40 8.75 1.04
CA VAL A 229 8.20 9.97 0.88
C VAL A 229 7.32 11.22 0.85
N SER A 230 7.82 12.33 1.40
CA SER A 230 7.20 13.66 1.30
C SER A 230 7.15 14.16 -0.14
N ASP A 231 6.24 15.10 -0.43
CA ASP A 231 6.08 15.61 -1.80
C ASP A 231 7.32 16.37 -2.31
N ASP A 232 8.10 16.96 -1.42
CA ASP A 232 9.35 17.63 -1.75
C ASP A 232 10.56 16.68 -1.88
N GLY A 233 10.37 15.39 -1.56
CA GLY A 233 11.40 14.35 -1.66
C GLY A 233 12.50 14.41 -0.59
N ASN A 234 12.35 15.23 0.45
CA ASN A 234 13.39 15.43 1.46
C ASN A 234 13.19 14.59 2.72
N TYR A 235 11.99 14.05 2.94
CA TYR A 235 11.66 13.28 4.14
C TYR A 235 10.96 11.97 3.77
N VAL A 236 11.18 10.93 4.57
CA VAL A 236 10.41 9.67 4.54
C VAL A 236 9.74 9.50 5.89
N PHE A 237 8.48 9.06 5.84
CA PHE A 237 7.74 8.61 7.02
C PHE A 237 7.62 7.11 6.99
N THR A 238 7.89 6.44 8.13
CA THR A 238 7.77 4.98 8.25
C THR A 238 6.85 4.60 9.38
N THR A 239 6.31 3.38 9.32
CA THR A 239 5.64 2.75 10.46
C THR A 239 6.37 1.48 10.84
N ASP A 240 6.45 1.19 12.14
CA ASP A 240 6.87 -0.12 12.65
C ASP A 240 5.63 -0.90 13.11
N GLU A 241 5.31 -2.02 12.47
CA GLU A 241 4.08 -2.78 12.74
C GLU A 241 4.23 -3.66 13.99
N THR A 242 4.40 -3.02 15.13
CA THR A 242 4.48 -3.70 16.44
C THR A 242 3.80 -2.86 17.53
N SER A 243 3.48 -3.48 18.68
CA SER A 243 2.75 -2.83 19.77
C SER A 243 3.50 -1.62 20.31
N ASP A 244 2.78 -0.51 20.53
CA ASP A 244 3.32 0.77 21.00
C ASP A 244 4.45 1.33 20.14
N ALA A 245 4.46 1.00 18.84
CA ALA A 245 5.46 1.52 17.91
C ALA A 245 5.12 2.93 17.44
N TYR A 246 5.99 3.46 16.60
CA TYR A 246 5.98 4.85 16.16
C TYR A 246 5.74 4.98 14.65
N ILE A 247 5.18 6.12 14.27
CA ILE A 247 5.46 6.72 12.97
C ILE A 247 6.79 7.45 13.13
N GLY A 248 7.80 7.12 12.33
CA GLY A 248 9.09 7.80 12.30
C GLY A 248 9.18 8.76 11.14
N ALA A 249 9.85 9.90 11.33
CA ALA A 249 10.19 10.87 10.28
C ALA A 249 11.71 10.92 10.09
N TYR A 250 12.16 10.84 8.85
CA TYR A 250 13.58 10.77 8.49
C TYR A 250 13.93 11.84 7.45
N ASP A 251 14.97 12.64 7.72
CA ASP A 251 15.60 13.50 6.73
C ASP A 251 16.46 12.64 5.80
N ILE A 252 16.12 12.64 4.52
CA ILE A 252 16.79 11.91 3.45
C ILE A 252 17.43 12.83 2.40
N SER A 253 17.57 14.12 2.70
CA SER A 253 18.24 15.07 1.82
C SER A 253 19.68 14.67 1.46
N ASP A 254 20.31 13.88 2.32
CA ASP A 254 21.52 13.11 2.05
C ASP A 254 21.25 11.63 2.36
N VAL A 255 20.90 10.85 1.33
CA VAL A 255 20.58 9.41 1.46
C VAL A 255 21.74 8.57 2.00
N THR A 256 22.98 9.08 1.94
CA THR A 256 24.13 8.39 2.51
C THR A 256 24.28 8.65 4.02
N ASN A 257 23.49 9.57 4.57
CA ASN A 257 23.51 9.95 5.98
C ASN A 257 22.10 10.27 6.48
N ILE A 258 21.17 9.35 6.32
CA ILE A 258 19.77 9.45 6.75
C ILE A 258 19.72 9.72 8.27
N GLN A 259 18.88 10.67 8.70
CA GLN A 259 18.70 11.02 10.10
C GLN A 259 17.24 10.92 10.52
N GLU A 260 16.96 10.20 11.59
CA GLU A 260 15.66 10.31 12.26
C GLU A 260 15.53 11.71 12.87
N VAL A 261 14.46 12.42 12.56
CA VAL A 261 14.22 13.80 12.99
C VAL A 261 13.05 13.96 13.97
N ASP A 262 12.11 13.01 13.95
CA ASP A 262 10.99 12.96 14.90
C ASP A 262 10.33 11.58 14.89
N ARG A 263 9.51 11.30 15.91
CA ARG A 263 8.63 10.13 15.98
C ARG A 263 7.38 10.42 16.80
N ILE A 264 6.24 9.84 16.43
CA ILE A 264 4.97 10.06 17.12
C ILE A 264 4.17 8.76 17.24
N GLN A 265 3.36 8.65 18.28
CA GLN A 265 2.35 7.60 18.48
C GLN A 265 0.95 8.23 18.47
N SER A 266 -0.08 7.47 18.07
CA SER A 266 -1.48 7.91 18.15
C SER A 266 -1.91 8.17 19.60
N ASN A 267 -1.69 7.19 20.47
CA ASN A 267 -2.08 7.20 21.88
C ASN A 267 -1.06 6.40 22.70
N PRO A 268 -0.04 7.04 23.29
CA PRO A 268 1.03 6.36 24.01
C PRO A 268 0.51 5.43 25.13
N GLY A 269 0.93 4.16 25.11
CA GLY A 269 0.55 3.15 26.08
C GLY A 269 -0.77 2.45 25.79
N SER A 270 -1.41 2.69 24.63
CA SER A 270 -2.62 1.98 24.18
C SER A 270 -2.31 0.57 23.65
N ASN A 271 -1.06 0.23 23.42
CA ASN A 271 -0.59 -0.93 22.66
C ASN A 271 -1.14 -0.97 21.21
N SER A 272 -1.48 0.19 20.65
CA SER A 272 -1.87 0.28 19.25
C SER A 272 -0.67 0.09 18.33
N ILE A 273 -0.94 -0.41 17.15
CA ILE A 273 0.06 -0.75 16.13
C ILE A 273 -0.17 0.17 14.94
N PRO A 274 0.81 1.01 14.54
CA PRO A 274 0.73 1.73 13.27
C PRO A 274 0.87 0.75 12.11
N HIS A 275 0.04 0.90 11.08
CA HIS A 275 0.08 0.03 9.91
C HIS A 275 0.57 0.81 8.69
N ASN A 276 -0.31 1.38 7.87
CA ASN A 276 0.09 2.14 6.69
C ASN A 276 -0.04 3.65 6.92
N THR A 277 0.98 4.40 6.50
CA THR A 277 0.95 5.86 6.45
C THR A 277 1.11 6.34 5.01
N HIS A 278 0.31 7.35 4.63
CA HIS A 278 0.36 7.99 3.31
C HIS A 278 0.52 9.49 3.48
N VAL A 279 1.33 10.11 2.62
CA VAL A 279 1.51 11.56 2.56
C VAL A 279 0.47 12.17 1.62
N ASP A 280 -0.14 13.27 2.05
CA ASP A 280 -0.97 14.15 1.23
C ASP A 280 -0.62 15.61 1.56
N GLY A 281 0.20 16.24 0.74
CA GLY A 281 0.71 17.57 0.98
C GLY A 281 1.51 17.68 2.30
N ASN A 282 1.00 18.50 3.21
CA ASN A 282 1.60 18.70 4.54
C ASN A 282 1.04 17.74 5.60
N PHE A 283 0.32 16.72 5.22
CA PHE A 283 -0.29 15.77 6.15
C PHE A 283 0.13 14.34 5.86
N ILE A 284 0.18 13.54 6.93
CA ILE A 284 0.18 12.09 6.81
C ILE A 284 -1.12 11.55 7.40
N VAL A 285 -1.69 10.57 6.69
CA VAL A 285 -2.86 9.81 7.15
C VAL A 285 -2.40 8.40 7.46
N THR A 286 -2.64 7.94 8.68
CA THR A 286 -2.15 6.65 9.17
C THR A 286 -3.29 5.81 9.72
N SER A 287 -3.35 4.55 9.29
CA SER A 287 -4.22 3.53 9.88
C SER A 287 -3.54 2.87 11.08
N TRP A 288 -4.31 2.60 12.13
CA TRP A 288 -3.88 1.92 13.35
C TRP A 288 -4.80 0.74 13.65
N TYR A 289 -4.24 -0.35 14.18
CA TYR A 289 -5.05 -1.54 14.50
C TYR A 289 -6.12 -1.32 15.56
N ARG A 290 -5.97 -0.33 16.44
CA ARG A 290 -6.90 -0.07 17.55
C ARG A 290 -7.33 1.37 17.68
N ASP A 291 -6.53 2.30 17.22
CA ASP A 291 -6.79 3.73 17.36
C ASP A 291 -7.37 4.34 16.06
N GLY A 292 -7.92 3.49 15.18
CA GLY A 292 -8.60 3.88 13.93
C GLY A 292 -7.69 4.61 12.96
N THR A 293 -8.09 5.79 12.51
CA THR A 293 -7.33 6.63 11.57
C THR A 293 -6.88 7.92 12.23
N THR A 294 -5.60 8.27 12.07
CA THR A 294 -5.05 9.56 12.52
C THR A 294 -4.55 10.39 11.37
N VAL A 295 -4.61 11.72 11.52
CA VAL A 295 -3.98 12.69 10.61
C VAL A 295 -2.99 13.52 11.40
N HIS A 296 -1.75 13.58 10.90
CA HIS A 296 -0.70 14.42 11.50
C HIS A 296 -0.27 15.50 10.53
N ASP A 297 -0.11 16.72 11.03
CA ASP A 297 0.54 17.82 10.32
C ASP A 297 2.06 17.57 10.35
N VAL A 298 2.65 17.46 9.19
CA VAL A 298 4.08 17.26 8.94
C VAL A 298 4.71 18.40 8.15
N SER A 299 4.07 19.57 8.13
CA SER A 299 4.65 20.79 7.55
C SER A 299 6.01 21.16 8.17
N ASN A 300 6.25 20.69 9.38
CA ASN A 300 7.57 20.64 10.02
C ASN A 300 7.86 19.18 10.44
N PRO A 301 8.58 18.38 9.63
CA PRO A 301 8.87 16.98 9.94
C PRO A 301 9.70 16.76 11.23
N HIS A 302 10.36 17.81 11.75
CA HIS A 302 11.05 17.77 13.04
C HIS A 302 10.12 17.96 14.25
N ASN A 303 8.81 18.11 14.02
CA ASN A 303 7.80 18.25 15.07
C ASN A 303 6.42 17.90 14.49
N MET A 304 6.16 16.60 14.32
CA MET A 304 4.87 16.10 13.87
C MET A 304 3.78 16.34 14.91
N VAL A 305 2.59 16.74 14.47
CA VAL A 305 1.48 17.06 15.38
C VAL A 305 0.21 16.35 14.92
N GLN A 306 -0.39 15.54 15.78
CA GLN A 306 -1.71 14.95 15.50
C GLN A 306 -2.77 16.05 15.49
N VAL A 307 -3.43 16.22 14.35
CA VAL A 307 -4.44 17.28 14.12
C VAL A 307 -5.84 16.74 13.94
N ALA A 308 -5.98 15.45 13.68
CA ALA A 308 -7.29 14.80 13.59
C ALA A 308 -7.20 13.29 13.87
N TYR A 309 -8.29 12.70 14.31
CA TYR A 309 -8.44 11.25 14.43
C TYR A 309 -9.91 10.83 14.38
N TYR A 310 -10.14 9.57 14.01
CA TYR A 310 -11.43 8.88 14.07
C TYR A 310 -11.20 7.41 14.45
N ASP A 311 -11.81 7.00 15.60
CA ASP A 311 -11.72 5.64 16.16
C ASP A 311 -13.13 5.05 16.39
#